data_5bac5b8850bb6dcc30fc31f93a29f168
#
_entry.id   5bac5b8850bb6dcc30fc31f93a29f168
#
_cell.length_a   1.000
_cell.length_b   1.000
_cell.length_c   1.000
_cell.angle_alpha   90.00
_cell.angle_beta   90.00
_cell.angle_gamma   90.00
#
_symmetry.space_group_name_H-M   'P 1'
#
loop_
_entity.id
_entity.type
_entity.pdbx_description
1 polymer ?
#
loop_
_entity_poly.entity_id
_entity_poly.type
_entity_poly.pdbx_seq_one_letter_code
_entity_poly.pdbx_strand_id
1 'polypeptide(L)'
;QIDDSKVFDLVFRLPNVTTTSNESLSEEQWELVQSQIEAACKQLNKFRTDEGANLEKDLVLRVQLMREALKEVEGLDPQRMEQQRTKMFSDLQNYMGDEDIDKNRFEQELIFYLEKMDITEEVTRLRSHCDYFIETMEETLNEKGKKLGFICQEMNREINTIGSKSYHAEMQRKVVVMKDELEKIKEQLNNVL
;
A
#
# COMPACT_ATOMS: atom_id res chain seq x y z
N GLN A 1 -48.91 34.07 47.90
CA GLN A 1 -48.94 33.00 46.92
C GLN A 1 -47.48 32.56 46.77
N ILE A 2 -47.16 31.33 47.08
CA ILE A 2 -45.82 30.73 46.84
C ILE A 2 -45.79 30.44 45.35
N ASP A 3 -44.74 30.96 44.69
CA ASP A 3 -44.50 30.76 43.26
C ASP A 3 -44.16 29.28 43.03
N ASP A 4 -44.97 28.56 42.26
CA ASP A 4 -44.83 27.12 42.02
C ASP A 4 -43.43 26.77 41.40
N SER A 5 -42.80 27.69 40.67
CA SER A 5 -41.45 27.50 40.14
C SER A 5 -40.39 27.41 41.23
N LYS A 6 -40.55 28.18 42.32
CA LYS A 6 -39.63 28.16 43.48
C LYS A 6 -39.84 26.91 44.33
N VAL A 7 -41.05 26.38 44.37
CA VAL A 7 -41.33 25.11 45.05
C VAL A 7 -40.70 23.94 44.30
N PHE A 8 -40.75 23.93 42.95
CA PHE A 8 -40.09 22.93 42.13
C PHE A 8 -38.58 22.93 42.37
N ASP A 9 -37.91 24.08 42.29
CA ASP A 9 -36.49 24.21 42.54
C ASP A 9 -36.04 23.73 43.93
N LEU A 10 -36.90 23.95 44.94
CA LEU A 10 -36.63 23.52 46.30
C LEU A 10 -36.79 22.01 46.47
N VAL A 11 -37.81 21.42 45.82
CA VAL A 11 -38.08 19.98 45.86
C VAL A 11 -36.95 19.21 45.18
N PHE A 12 -36.48 19.66 44.03
CA PHE A 12 -35.33 19.00 43.32
C PHE A 12 -33.97 19.10 44.05
N ARG A 13 -33.83 20.02 45.03
CA ARG A 13 -32.64 20.12 45.90
C ARG A 13 -32.68 19.20 47.11
N LEU A 14 -33.83 18.56 47.38
CA LEU A 14 -33.92 17.60 48.47
C LEU A 14 -33.23 16.27 48.07
N PRO A 15 -32.48 15.64 48.97
CA PRO A 15 -31.89 14.35 48.70
C PRO A 15 -32.96 13.27 48.45
N ASN A 16 -32.74 12.41 47.48
CA ASN A 16 -33.62 11.28 47.13
C ASN A 16 -34.97 11.64 46.46
N VAL A 17 -35.16 12.87 45.98
CA VAL A 17 -36.39 13.25 45.25
C VAL A 17 -36.43 12.66 43.85
N THR A 18 -35.24 12.43 43.27
CA THR A 18 -35.10 11.66 42.05
C THR A 18 -34.34 10.38 42.38
N THR A 19 -34.99 9.27 42.34
CA THR A 19 -34.39 7.96 42.40
C THR A 19 -34.32 7.38 40.96
N THR A 20 -33.16 7.00 40.52
CA THR A 20 -33.05 6.15 39.35
C THR A 20 -33.59 4.77 39.76
N SER A 21 -34.74 4.38 39.23
CA SER A 21 -35.16 2.98 39.34
C SER A 21 -34.23 2.16 38.45
N ASN A 22 -33.37 1.40 39.06
CA ASN A 22 -32.69 0.33 38.35
C ASN A 22 -33.68 -0.80 38.12
N GLU A 23 -34.47 -0.70 37.08
CA GLU A 23 -35.27 -1.82 36.62
C GLU A 23 -34.28 -2.86 36.05
N SER A 24 -34.11 -3.97 36.74
CA SER A 24 -33.40 -5.12 36.21
C SER A 24 -34.24 -5.75 35.10
N LEU A 25 -33.62 -6.06 33.97
CA LEU A 25 -34.24 -6.81 32.88
C LEU A 25 -34.72 -8.17 33.43
N SER A 26 -35.92 -8.61 33.02
CA SER A 26 -36.35 -9.97 33.26
C SER A 26 -35.48 -10.96 32.44
N GLU A 27 -35.41 -12.23 32.85
CA GLU A 27 -34.70 -13.26 32.11
C GLU A 27 -35.17 -13.35 30.65
N GLU A 28 -36.48 -13.30 30.42
CA GLU A 28 -37.04 -13.31 29.06
C GLU A 28 -36.62 -12.10 28.23
N GLN A 29 -36.53 -10.91 28.82
CA GLN A 29 -36.03 -9.70 28.14
C GLN A 29 -34.55 -9.80 27.86
N TRP A 30 -33.78 -10.38 28.78
CA TRP A 30 -32.34 -10.62 28.55
C TRP A 30 -32.09 -11.61 27.44
N GLU A 31 -32.77 -12.74 27.36
CA GLU A 31 -32.70 -13.72 26.29
C GLU A 31 -33.03 -13.10 24.94
N LEU A 32 -34.05 -12.23 24.88
CA LEU A 32 -34.36 -11.50 23.64
C LEU A 32 -33.20 -10.59 23.20
N VAL A 33 -32.65 -9.80 24.12
CA VAL A 33 -31.50 -8.92 23.83
C VAL A 33 -30.31 -9.74 23.36
N GLN A 34 -29.97 -10.83 24.05
CA GLN A 34 -28.88 -11.72 23.69
C GLN A 34 -29.06 -12.31 22.29
N SER A 35 -30.26 -12.79 21.95
CA SER A 35 -30.57 -13.34 20.63
C SER A 35 -30.38 -12.31 19.51
N GLN A 36 -30.76 -11.04 19.75
CA GLN A 36 -30.57 -9.96 18.79
C GLN A 36 -29.08 -9.59 18.61
N ILE A 37 -28.31 -9.57 19.71
CA ILE A 37 -26.87 -9.35 19.67
C ILE A 37 -26.18 -10.46 18.86
N GLU A 38 -26.53 -11.72 19.13
CA GLU A 38 -25.99 -12.87 18.39
C GLU A 38 -26.32 -12.81 16.90
N ALA A 39 -27.56 -12.45 16.56
CA ALA A 39 -28.00 -12.28 15.18
C ALA A 39 -27.20 -11.15 14.49
N ALA A 40 -27.02 -10.02 15.15
CA ALA A 40 -26.23 -8.90 14.63
C ALA A 40 -24.76 -9.28 14.44
N CYS A 41 -24.14 -9.99 15.38
CA CYS A 41 -22.77 -10.50 15.26
C CYS A 41 -22.61 -11.48 14.09
N LYS A 42 -23.58 -12.38 13.88
CA LYS A 42 -23.57 -13.30 12.75
C LYS A 42 -23.65 -12.55 11.40
N GLN A 43 -24.52 -11.54 11.31
CA GLN A 43 -24.64 -10.72 10.09
C GLN A 43 -23.36 -9.91 9.83
N LEU A 44 -22.78 -9.30 10.86
CA LEU A 44 -21.52 -8.58 10.76
C LEU A 44 -20.39 -9.49 10.29
N ASN A 45 -20.25 -10.67 10.87
CA ASN A 45 -19.22 -11.62 10.48
C ASN A 45 -19.38 -12.10 9.03
N LYS A 46 -20.61 -12.35 8.59
CA LYS A 46 -20.88 -12.66 7.19
C LYS A 46 -20.47 -11.52 6.27
N PHE A 47 -20.89 -10.29 6.58
CA PHE A 47 -20.51 -9.11 5.81
C PHE A 47 -18.97 -8.95 5.71
N ARG A 48 -18.26 -9.10 6.83
CA ARG A 48 -16.80 -9.02 6.88
C ARG A 48 -16.13 -10.11 6.03
N THR A 49 -16.69 -11.32 6.01
CA THR A 49 -16.16 -12.41 5.18
C THR A 49 -16.35 -12.12 3.69
N ASP A 50 -17.54 -11.67 3.30
CA ASP A 50 -17.87 -11.35 1.91
C ASP A 50 -17.02 -10.16 1.41
N GLU A 51 -16.87 -9.12 2.22
CA GLU A 51 -16.06 -7.94 1.91
C GLU A 51 -14.55 -8.29 1.86
N GLY A 52 -14.07 -9.09 2.82
CA GLY A 52 -12.68 -9.56 2.84
C GLY A 52 -12.30 -10.35 1.58
N ALA A 53 -13.20 -11.21 1.09
CA ALA A 53 -12.97 -11.96 -0.13
C ALA A 53 -12.92 -11.07 -1.40
N ASN A 54 -13.67 -9.96 -1.42
CA ASN A 54 -13.61 -8.99 -2.50
C ASN A 54 -12.31 -8.18 -2.45
N LEU A 55 -11.92 -7.75 -1.25
CA LEU A 55 -10.70 -7.02 -1.00
C LEU A 55 -9.46 -7.84 -1.38
N GLU A 56 -9.43 -9.13 -1.03
CA GLU A 56 -8.36 -10.05 -1.41
C GLU A 56 -8.17 -10.11 -2.93
N LYS A 57 -9.25 -10.27 -3.68
CA LYS A 57 -9.23 -10.31 -5.15
C LYS A 57 -8.69 -9.01 -5.75
N ASP A 58 -9.10 -7.86 -5.20
CA ASP A 58 -8.63 -6.56 -5.68
C ASP A 58 -7.13 -6.40 -5.40
N LEU A 59 -6.66 -6.70 -4.19
CA LEU A 59 -5.25 -6.61 -3.84
C LEU A 59 -4.38 -7.53 -4.70
N VAL A 60 -4.80 -8.78 -4.95
CA VAL A 60 -4.10 -9.72 -5.85
C VAL A 60 -4.02 -9.15 -7.26
N LEU A 61 -5.13 -8.58 -7.78
CA LEU A 61 -5.15 -7.95 -9.11
C LEU A 61 -4.14 -6.79 -9.19
N ARG A 62 -4.07 -5.91 -8.18
CA ARG A 62 -3.13 -4.79 -8.16
C ARG A 62 -1.68 -5.26 -8.19
N VAL A 63 -1.34 -6.27 -7.40
CA VAL A 63 0.00 -6.87 -7.41
C VAL A 63 0.31 -7.49 -8.77
N GLN A 64 -0.64 -8.13 -9.43
CA GLN A 64 -0.45 -8.69 -10.78
C GLN A 64 -0.17 -7.60 -11.81
N LEU A 65 -0.93 -6.49 -11.79
CA LEU A 65 -0.70 -5.35 -12.69
C LEU A 65 0.68 -4.72 -12.47
N MET A 66 1.14 -4.64 -11.22
CA MET A 66 2.51 -4.20 -10.91
C MET A 66 3.57 -5.15 -11.49
N ARG A 67 3.38 -6.47 -11.38
CA ARG A 67 4.29 -7.47 -11.96
C ARG A 67 4.36 -7.39 -13.49
N GLU A 68 3.22 -7.14 -14.13
CA GLU A 68 3.17 -6.93 -15.58
C GLU A 68 3.96 -5.68 -15.99
N ALA A 69 3.72 -4.55 -15.30
CA ALA A 69 4.47 -3.32 -15.54
C ALA A 69 5.97 -3.50 -15.28
N LEU A 70 6.36 -4.24 -14.24
CA LEU A 70 7.76 -4.56 -13.93
C LEU A 70 8.40 -5.39 -15.04
N LYS A 71 7.71 -6.39 -15.58
CA LYS A 71 8.18 -7.21 -16.71
C LYS A 71 8.41 -6.38 -17.96
N GLU A 72 7.56 -5.40 -18.21
CA GLU A 72 7.75 -4.47 -19.33
C GLU A 72 9.01 -3.59 -19.12
N VAL A 73 9.25 -3.13 -17.89
CA VAL A 73 10.47 -2.40 -17.52
C VAL A 73 11.72 -3.25 -17.80
N GLU A 74 11.73 -4.53 -17.40
CA GLU A 74 12.82 -5.46 -17.68
C GLU A 74 13.06 -5.64 -19.19
N GLY A 75 11.98 -5.73 -19.97
CA GLY A 75 12.07 -5.86 -21.43
C GLY A 75 12.66 -4.64 -22.13
N LEU A 76 12.47 -3.45 -21.56
CA LEU A 76 12.98 -2.18 -22.10
C LEU A 76 14.42 -1.88 -21.68
N ASP A 77 14.92 -2.49 -20.61
CA ASP A 77 16.21 -2.17 -20.01
C ASP A 77 17.42 -2.39 -20.95
N PRO A 78 17.53 -3.51 -21.69
CA PRO A 78 18.66 -3.72 -22.62
C PRO A 78 18.72 -2.64 -23.70
N GLN A 79 17.59 -2.25 -24.28
CA GLN A 79 17.54 -1.21 -25.30
C GLN A 79 17.93 0.15 -24.72
N ARG A 80 17.47 0.48 -23.53
CA ARG A 80 17.85 1.70 -22.81
C ARG A 80 19.37 1.78 -22.59
N MET A 81 19.98 0.70 -22.13
CA MET A 81 21.42 0.64 -21.87
C MET A 81 22.22 0.87 -23.14
N GLU A 82 21.83 0.27 -24.28
CA GLU A 82 22.51 0.47 -25.57
C GLU A 82 22.30 1.90 -26.10
N GLN A 83 21.11 2.47 -25.98
CA GLN A 83 20.86 3.87 -26.34
C GLN A 83 21.73 4.83 -25.53
N GLN A 84 21.88 4.57 -24.23
CA GLN A 84 22.70 5.41 -23.35
C GLN A 84 24.17 5.33 -23.72
N ARG A 85 24.66 4.11 -23.99
CA ARG A 85 26.06 3.88 -24.50
C ARG A 85 26.33 4.67 -25.77
N THR A 86 25.45 4.53 -26.76
CA THR A 86 25.58 5.22 -28.05
C THR A 86 25.55 6.73 -27.88
N LYS A 87 24.66 7.24 -27.05
CA LYS A 87 24.56 8.67 -26.75
C LYS A 87 25.83 9.21 -26.11
N MET A 88 26.36 8.55 -25.08
CA MET A 88 27.56 8.96 -24.37
C MET A 88 28.79 8.99 -25.36
N PHE A 89 28.89 8.01 -26.24
CA PHE A 89 29.93 7.99 -27.23
C PHE A 89 29.79 9.15 -28.22
N SER A 90 28.61 9.40 -28.74
CA SER A 90 28.33 10.52 -29.64
C SER A 90 28.60 11.88 -29.01
N ASP A 91 28.19 12.05 -27.75
CA ASP A 91 28.40 13.30 -27.01
C ASP A 91 29.93 13.54 -26.83
N LEU A 92 30.71 12.49 -26.52
CA LEU A 92 32.15 12.59 -26.37
C LEU A 92 32.86 12.94 -27.72
N GLN A 93 32.45 12.30 -28.82
CA GLN A 93 32.92 12.65 -30.16
C GLN A 93 32.69 14.10 -30.52
N ASN A 94 31.50 14.63 -30.22
CA ASN A 94 31.17 16.03 -30.48
C ASN A 94 32.01 17.04 -29.67
N TYR A 95 32.51 16.63 -28.48
CA TYR A 95 33.32 17.48 -27.61
C TYR A 95 34.81 17.46 -27.94
N MET A 96 35.38 16.29 -28.29
CA MET A 96 36.81 16.11 -28.38
C MET A 96 37.32 15.86 -29.80
N GLY A 97 36.45 15.50 -30.75
CA GLY A 97 36.87 14.98 -32.06
C GLY A 97 37.31 13.51 -32.01
N ASP A 98 37.29 12.83 -33.16
CA ASP A 98 37.55 11.37 -33.24
C ASP A 98 38.98 10.95 -32.88
N GLU A 99 39.96 11.83 -33.12
CA GLU A 99 41.38 11.52 -32.97
C GLU A 99 41.89 11.55 -31.53
N ASP A 100 41.17 12.21 -30.64
CA ASP A 100 41.59 12.42 -29.24
C ASP A 100 40.92 11.48 -28.23
N ILE A 101 40.05 10.56 -28.67
CA ILE A 101 39.32 9.67 -27.76
C ILE A 101 40.18 8.43 -27.43
N ASP A 102 40.60 8.33 -26.17
CA ASP A 102 41.12 7.08 -25.61
C ASP A 102 39.95 6.10 -25.36
N LYS A 103 39.79 5.15 -26.29
CA LYS A 103 38.72 4.14 -26.24
C LYS A 103 38.79 3.27 -25.01
N ASN A 104 39.95 2.93 -24.49
CA ASN A 104 40.09 2.10 -23.30
C ASN A 104 39.60 2.85 -22.06
N ARG A 105 39.95 4.11 -21.94
CA ARG A 105 39.47 4.97 -20.84
C ARG A 105 37.98 5.21 -20.94
N PHE A 106 37.46 5.44 -22.15
CA PHE A 106 36.01 5.59 -22.35
C PHE A 106 35.24 4.33 -21.90
N GLU A 107 35.70 3.13 -22.28
CA GLU A 107 35.04 1.88 -21.87
C GLU A 107 35.08 1.68 -20.34
N GLN A 108 36.15 2.05 -19.67
CA GLN A 108 36.23 1.98 -18.20
C GLN A 108 35.25 2.94 -17.52
N GLU A 109 35.19 4.18 -17.95
CA GLU A 109 34.24 5.17 -17.42
C GLU A 109 32.80 4.80 -17.75
N LEU A 110 32.57 4.21 -18.94
CA LEU A 110 31.27 3.71 -19.35
C LEU A 110 30.78 2.59 -18.44
N ILE A 111 31.61 1.60 -18.11
CA ILE A 111 31.25 0.52 -17.18
C ILE A 111 30.79 1.09 -15.84
N PHE A 112 31.57 2.01 -15.25
CA PHE A 112 31.22 2.66 -14.00
C PHE A 112 29.89 3.41 -14.06
N TYR A 113 29.59 4.04 -15.20
CA TYR A 113 28.32 4.76 -15.39
C TYR A 113 27.14 3.80 -15.55
N LEU A 114 27.32 2.71 -16.30
CA LEU A 114 26.32 1.68 -16.52
C LEU A 114 25.95 0.95 -15.22
N GLU A 115 26.93 0.68 -14.33
CA GLU A 115 26.68 0.11 -13.00
C GLU A 115 25.78 1.01 -12.15
N LYS A 116 25.92 2.33 -12.23
CA LYS A 116 25.03 3.27 -11.51
C LYS A 116 23.60 3.28 -12.04
N MET A 117 23.41 2.90 -13.29
CA MET A 117 22.12 2.85 -13.96
C MET A 117 21.47 1.45 -13.92
N ASP A 118 22.21 0.45 -13.45
CA ASP A 118 21.70 -0.91 -13.32
C ASP A 118 20.52 -0.95 -12.33
N ILE A 119 19.44 -1.62 -12.76
CA ILE A 119 18.21 -1.79 -11.99
C ILE A 119 17.92 -3.25 -11.63
N THR A 120 18.84 -4.15 -11.94
CA THR A 120 18.67 -5.61 -11.79
C THR A 120 18.32 -5.98 -10.34
N GLU A 121 18.98 -5.35 -9.37
CA GLU A 121 18.76 -5.59 -7.96
C GLU A 121 17.35 -5.12 -7.54
N GLU A 122 16.95 -3.91 -7.90
CA GLU A 122 15.66 -3.33 -7.57
C GLU A 122 14.50 -4.13 -8.18
N VAL A 123 14.66 -4.57 -9.42
CA VAL A 123 13.69 -5.42 -10.11
C VAL A 123 13.53 -6.76 -9.39
N THR A 124 14.65 -7.39 -9.00
CA THR A 124 14.64 -8.66 -8.27
C THR A 124 14.00 -8.51 -6.89
N ARG A 125 14.33 -7.44 -6.16
CA ARG A 125 13.76 -7.14 -4.85
C ARG A 125 12.27 -6.83 -4.93
N LEU A 126 11.85 -6.00 -5.89
CA LEU A 126 10.43 -5.69 -6.08
C LEU A 126 9.61 -6.94 -6.39
N ARG A 127 10.14 -7.84 -7.23
CA ARG A 127 9.50 -9.13 -7.50
C ARG A 127 9.34 -9.95 -6.22
N SER A 128 10.41 -10.08 -5.44
CA SER A 128 10.39 -10.80 -4.17
C SER A 128 9.40 -10.19 -3.17
N HIS A 129 9.28 -8.86 -3.10
CA HIS A 129 8.31 -8.18 -2.26
C HIS A 129 6.86 -8.42 -2.74
N CYS A 130 6.63 -8.47 -4.06
CA CYS A 130 5.33 -8.85 -4.61
C CYS A 130 4.93 -10.28 -4.23
N ASP A 131 5.88 -11.22 -4.28
CA ASP A 131 5.66 -12.62 -3.88
C ASP A 131 5.36 -12.70 -2.39
N TYR A 132 6.18 -12.05 -1.56
CA TYR A 132 5.99 -12.01 -0.12
C TYR A 132 4.69 -11.32 0.31
N PHE A 133 4.22 -10.33 -0.43
CA PHE A 133 2.92 -9.71 -0.20
C PHE A 133 1.78 -10.73 -0.36
N ILE A 134 1.78 -11.49 -1.45
CA ILE A 134 0.78 -12.53 -1.70
C ILE A 134 0.84 -13.63 -0.64
N GLU A 135 2.03 -14.14 -0.31
CA GLU A 135 2.22 -15.14 0.75
C GLU A 135 1.68 -14.64 2.10
N THR A 136 1.96 -13.38 2.45
CA THR A 136 1.49 -12.78 3.70
C THR A 136 -0.04 -12.65 3.73
N MET A 137 -0.70 -12.44 2.58
CA MET A 137 -2.16 -12.42 2.51
C MET A 137 -2.78 -13.77 2.85
N GLU A 138 -2.13 -14.87 2.52
CA GLU A 138 -2.58 -16.24 2.80
C GLU A 138 -2.36 -16.67 4.26
N GLU A 139 -1.47 -16.00 5.00
CA GLU A 139 -1.21 -16.29 6.42
C GLU A 139 -2.45 -16.03 7.30
N THR A 140 -2.63 -16.85 8.35
CA THR A 140 -3.73 -16.70 9.33
C THR A 140 -3.35 -15.81 10.53
N LEU A 141 -2.69 -14.66 10.27
CA LEU A 141 -2.23 -13.75 11.34
C LEU A 141 -3.28 -12.67 11.65
N ASN A 142 -3.39 -12.30 12.93
CA ASN A 142 -4.32 -11.27 13.40
C ASN A 142 -3.87 -9.82 13.05
N GLU A 143 -2.63 -9.61 12.60
CA GLU A 143 -2.07 -8.28 12.29
C GLU A 143 -1.52 -8.19 10.86
N LYS A 144 -2.17 -8.83 9.89
CA LYS A 144 -1.73 -8.82 8.49
C LYS A 144 -1.57 -7.42 7.91
N GLY A 145 -2.50 -6.52 8.20
CA GLY A 145 -2.50 -5.17 7.63
C GLY A 145 -1.22 -4.41 7.91
N LYS A 146 -0.68 -4.50 9.13
CA LYS A 146 0.58 -3.85 9.50
C LYS A 146 1.78 -4.44 8.74
N LYS A 147 1.87 -5.77 8.64
CA LYS A 147 2.93 -6.48 7.90
C LYS A 147 2.89 -6.14 6.42
N LEU A 148 1.70 -6.18 5.81
CA LEU A 148 1.48 -5.78 4.42
C LEU A 148 1.86 -4.31 4.19
N GLY A 149 1.56 -3.42 5.14
CA GLY A 149 1.98 -2.03 5.09
C GLY A 149 3.51 -1.84 5.02
N PHE A 150 4.27 -2.61 5.79
CA PHE A 150 5.75 -2.60 5.71
C PHE A 150 6.25 -3.12 4.36
N ILE A 151 5.65 -4.20 3.84
CA ILE A 151 6.00 -4.71 2.51
C ILE A 151 5.74 -3.64 1.44
N CYS A 152 4.61 -2.92 1.50
CA CYS A 152 4.31 -1.81 0.59
C CYS A 152 5.35 -0.67 0.68
N GLN A 153 5.92 -0.40 1.86
CA GLN A 153 6.99 0.60 1.98
C GLN A 153 8.25 0.17 1.23
N GLU A 154 8.66 -1.10 1.37
CA GLU A 154 9.81 -1.64 0.61
C GLU A 154 9.53 -1.67 -0.90
N MET A 155 8.32 -2.10 -1.33
CA MET A 155 7.93 -2.03 -2.74
C MET A 155 8.03 -0.60 -3.28
N ASN A 156 7.56 0.39 -2.53
CA ASN A 156 7.66 1.81 -2.92
C ASN A 156 9.11 2.27 -3.06
N ARG A 157 9.99 1.81 -2.17
CA ARG A 157 11.41 2.12 -2.21
C ARG A 157 12.04 1.61 -3.52
N GLU A 158 11.80 0.34 -3.85
CA GLU A 158 12.33 -0.25 -5.08
C GLU A 158 11.78 0.43 -6.34
N ILE A 159 10.47 0.72 -6.39
CA ILE A 159 9.86 1.44 -7.51
C ILE A 159 10.46 2.85 -7.68
N ASN A 160 10.73 3.56 -6.58
CA ASN A 160 11.36 4.88 -6.63
C ASN A 160 12.79 4.80 -7.16
N THR A 161 13.55 3.79 -6.75
CA THR A 161 14.93 3.59 -7.21
C THR A 161 14.96 3.23 -8.70
N ILE A 162 14.10 2.32 -9.17
CA ILE A 162 13.90 2.03 -10.59
C ILE A 162 13.60 3.33 -11.34
N GLY A 163 12.67 4.15 -10.86
CA GLY A 163 12.31 5.42 -11.48
C GLY A 163 13.49 6.39 -11.56
N SER A 164 14.30 6.50 -10.52
CA SER A 164 15.44 7.43 -10.47
C SER A 164 16.60 6.98 -11.36
N LYS A 165 16.80 5.67 -11.55
CA LYS A 165 17.83 5.10 -12.43
C LYS A 165 17.40 5.00 -13.89
N SER A 166 16.09 5.02 -14.18
CA SER A 166 15.52 4.81 -15.51
C SER A 166 15.33 6.12 -16.27
N TYR A 167 16.33 6.63 -16.94
CA TYR A 167 16.24 7.80 -17.83
C TYR A 167 15.63 7.43 -19.20
N HIS A 168 14.42 6.82 -19.18
CA HIS A 168 13.74 6.36 -20.40
C HIS A 168 12.24 6.62 -20.29
N ALA A 169 11.65 7.32 -21.27
CA ALA A 169 10.26 7.82 -21.16
C ALA A 169 9.22 6.71 -20.98
N GLU A 170 9.35 5.58 -21.69
CA GLU A 170 8.42 4.46 -21.57
C GLU A 170 8.55 3.75 -20.22
N MET A 171 9.78 3.55 -19.73
CA MET A 171 10.00 3.00 -18.39
C MET A 171 9.40 3.90 -17.31
N GLN A 172 9.55 5.22 -17.42
CA GLN A 172 8.93 6.18 -16.50
C GLN A 172 7.40 6.05 -16.46
N ARG A 173 6.76 5.82 -17.61
CA ARG A 173 5.32 5.56 -17.64
C ARG A 173 4.95 4.29 -16.88
N LYS A 174 5.74 3.22 -16.98
CA LYS A 174 5.51 1.98 -16.22
C LYS A 174 5.77 2.16 -14.73
N VAL A 175 6.76 2.95 -14.34
CA VAL A 175 6.99 3.35 -12.95
C VAL A 175 5.77 4.09 -12.38
N VAL A 176 5.16 4.98 -13.15
CA VAL A 176 3.92 5.68 -12.73
C VAL A 176 2.78 4.69 -12.54
N VAL A 177 2.60 3.74 -13.44
CA VAL A 177 1.59 2.66 -13.29
C VAL A 177 1.83 1.86 -12.01
N MET A 178 3.07 1.43 -11.75
CA MET A 178 3.39 0.69 -10.52
C MET A 178 3.11 1.50 -9.27
N LYS A 179 3.41 2.81 -9.27
CA LYS A 179 3.10 3.69 -8.14
C LYS A 179 1.60 3.84 -7.91
N ASP A 180 0.83 4.01 -8.97
CA ASP A 180 -0.62 4.15 -8.90
C ASP A 180 -1.27 2.89 -8.33
N GLU A 181 -0.87 1.70 -8.80
CA GLU A 181 -1.37 0.44 -8.25
C GLU A 181 -0.96 0.24 -6.79
N LEU A 182 0.26 0.63 -6.41
CA LEU A 182 0.72 0.55 -5.02
C LEU A 182 -0.06 1.49 -4.08
N GLU A 183 -0.39 2.70 -4.52
CA GLU A 183 -1.21 3.62 -3.71
C GLU A 183 -2.63 3.05 -3.52
N LYS A 184 -3.24 2.47 -4.55
CA LYS A 184 -4.54 1.75 -4.41
C LYS A 184 -4.46 0.63 -3.37
N ILE A 185 -3.37 -0.16 -3.37
CA ILE A 185 -3.13 -1.18 -2.35
C ILE A 185 -3.09 -0.55 -0.96
N LYS A 186 -2.32 0.52 -0.76
CA LYS A 186 -2.17 1.19 0.55
C LYS A 186 -3.50 1.74 1.07
N GLU A 187 -4.32 2.32 0.20
CA GLU A 187 -5.64 2.80 0.56
C GLU A 187 -6.54 1.67 1.08
N GLN A 188 -6.49 0.52 0.43
CA GLN A 188 -7.28 -0.65 0.83
C GLN A 188 -6.75 -1.36 2.09
N LEU A 189 -5.44 -1.27 2.38
CA LEU A 189 -4.86 -1.89 3.58
C LEU A 189 -5.43 -1.34 4.89
N ASN A 190 -5.96 -0.12 4.89
CA ASN A 190 -6.63 0.45 6.06
C ASN A 190 -7.93 -0.30 6.41
N ASN A 191 -8.47 -1.10 5.48
CA ASN A 191 -9.67 -1.92 5.65
C ASN A 191 -9.34 -3.38 6.01
N VAL A 192 -8.05 -3.76 6.00
CA VAL A 192 -7.58 -5.10 6.39
C VAL A 192 -7.42 -5.14 7.91
N LEU A 193 -8.21 -5.98 8.55
CA LEU A 193 -8.20 -6.21 10.01
C LEU A 193 -7.29 -7.37 10.38
#